data_137308d71a767514c0f1e8c668ccdcd9
#
_entry.id   137308d71a767514c0f1e8c668ccdcd9
#
_cell.length_a   1.000
_cell.length_b   1.000
_cell.length_c   1.000
_cell.angle_alpha   90.00
_cell.angle_beta   90.00
_cell.angle_gamma   90.00
#
_symmetry.space_group_name_H-M   'P 1'
#
loop_
_entity.id
_entity.type
_entity.pdbx_description
1 polymer ?
#
loop_
_entity_poly.entity_id
_entity_poly.type
_entity_poly.pdbx_seq_one_letter_code
_entity_poly.pdbx_strand_id
1 'polypeptide(L)'
;MGQDGYIHITNEIAAECVQTRKAIFDKKGDSHYDNISAFIKSMRGSDPDATIFYLARALNGGEDPVFLARRIVIAAAEDVGMANPNALVVATSAMQAVNMIGMPEARIILSEAAVYVATSKKSNSTYLGINRALEDVKNKDTGTIPMHIRNAPLDAMENDGYGVGYKYPHDYPGHRVEQQYLPDKMVGTKYYIKDDTIEA
;
A
#
# COMPACT_ATOMS: atom_id res chain seq x y z
N MET A 1 -5.62 -30.84 -39.05
CA MET A 1 -4.43 -31.67 -39.26
C MET A 1 -4.19 -31.71 -40.75
N GLY A 2 -2.99 -31.30 -41.19
CA GLY A 2 -2.57 -31.46 -42.57
C GLY A 2 -2.46 -32.94 -42.96
N GLN A 3 -2.44 -33.26 -44.26
CA GLN A 3 -2.31 -34.64 -44.76
C GLN A 3 -0.99 -35.32 -44.36
N ASP A 4 -0.04 -34.57 -43.84
CA ASP A 4 1.29 -34.99 -43.34
C ASP A 4 1.36 -35.24 -41.82
N GLY A 5 0.23 -35.09 -41.09
CA GLY A 5 0.16 -35.31 -39.66
C GLY A 5 0.69 -34.12 -38.78
N TYR A 6 1.09 -33.03 -39.42
CA TYR A 6 1.58 -31.82 -38.71
C TYR A 6 0.50 -30.74 -38.64
N ILE A 7 0.61 -29.88 -37.60
CA ILE A 7 -0.21 -28.67 -37.49
C ILE A 7 0.57 -27.54 -38.18
N HIS A 8 0.10 -27.10 -39.32
CA HIS A 8 0.67 -25.97 -40.04
C HIS A 8 0.08 -24.67 -39.52
N ILE A 9 0.89 -23.86 -38.85
CA ILE A 9 0.53 -22.51 -38.41
C ILE A 9 0.99 -21.53 -39.49
N THR A 10 0.06 -21.01 -40.29
CA THR A 10 0.38 -19.98 -41.29
C THR A 10 0.54 -18.62 -40.60
N ASN A 11 1.23 -17.69 -41.29
CA ASN A 11 1.38 -16.32 -40.82
C ASN A 11 0.02 -15.63 -40.60
N GLU A 12 -1.02 -16.00 -41.35
CA GLU A 12 -2.37 -15.50 -41.24
C GLU A 12 -3.03 -15.99 -39.91
N ILE A 13 -2.94 -17.30 -39.64
CA ILE A 13 -3.45 -17.88 -38.38
C ILE A 13 -2.70 -17.29 -37.17
N ALA A 14 -1.38 -17.14 -37.28
CA ALA A 14 -0.59 -16.53 -36.24
C ALA A 14 -0.97 -15.04 -36.03
N ALA A 15 -1.20 -14.30 -37.13
CA ALA A 15 -1.62 -12.91 -37.09
C ALA A 15 -3.03 -12.76 -36.48
N GLU A 16 -3.96 -13.66 -36.84
CA GLU A 16 -5.33 -13.66 -36.29
C GLU A 16 -5.34 -13.97 -34.80
N CYS A 17 -4.56 -14.94 -34.33
CA CYS A 17 -4.37 -15.24 -32.90
C CYS A 17 -3.75 -14.07 -32.13
N VAL A 18 -2.83 -13.31 -32.74
CA VAL A 18 -2.20 -12.13 -32.16
C VAL A 18 -3.15 -10.93 -32.15
N GLN A 19 -3.93 -10.73 -33.23
CA GLN A 19 -4.89 -9.64 -33.34
C GLN A 19 -6.06 -9.79 -32.35
N THR A 20 -6.56 -11.00 -32.13
CA THR A 20 -7.63 -11.26 -31.15
C THR A 20 -7.21 -10.93 -29.72
N ARG A 21 -5.91 -11.04 -29.41
CA ARG A 21 -5.36 -10.60 -28.12
C ARG A 21 -5.01 -9.11 -28.07
N LYS A 22 -4.60 -8.50 -29.19
CA LYS A 22 -4.24 -7.08 -29.26
C LYS A 22 -5.43 -6.12 -29.18
N ALA A 23 -6.62 -6.55 -29.61
CA ALA A 23 -7.79 -5.68 -29.69
C ALA A 23 -8.40 -5.34 -28.31
N ILE A 24 -7.97 -5.98 -27.21
CA ILE A 24 -8.61 -5.84 -25.91
C ILE A 24 -7.77 -5.02 -24.90
N PHE A 25 -6.45 -4.92 -25.10
CA PHE A 25 -5.58 -4.25 -24.12
C PHE A 25 -4.34 -3.63 -24.78
N ASP A 26 -4.40 -2.34 -25.00
CA ASP A 26 -3.19 -1.56 -25.27
C ASP A 26 -2.43 -1.33 -23.96
N LYS A 27 -1.32 -2.08 -23.75
CA LYS A 27 -0.47 -1.97 -22.52
C LYS A 27 0.11 -0.58 -22.26
N LYS A 28 -0.02 0.34 -23.21
CA LYS A 28 0.49 1.73 -23.14
C LYS A 28 -0.61 2.77 -23.36
N GLY A 29 -1.86 2.35 -23.54
CA GLY A 29 -2.98 3.24 -23.83
C GLY A 29 -3.85 3.55 -22.62
N ASP A 30 -4.76 4.49 -22.79
CA ASP A 30 -5.71 4.98 -21.76
C ASP A 30 -6.49 3.85 -21.09
N SER A 31 -6.80 2.77 -21.83
CA SER A 31 -7.56 1.62 -21.30
C SER A 31 -6.84 0.82 -20.20
N HIS A 32 -5.48 0.78 -20.23
CA HIS A 32 -4.68 0.15 -19.17
C HIS A 32 -4.79 0.94 -17.86
N TYR A 33 -4.52 2.27 -17.93
CA TYR A 33 -4.60 3.14 -16.76
C TYR A 33 -6.01 3.19 -16.18
N ASP A 34 -7.03 3.21 -17.04
CA ASP A 34 -8.43 3.20 -16.62
C ASP A 34 -8.79 1.92 -15.87
N ASN A 35 -8.34 0.74 -16.36
CA ASN A 35 -8.61 -0.54 -15.70
C ASN A 35 -7.94 -0.63 -14.33
N ILE A 36 -6.66 -0.23 -14.23
CA ILE A 36 -5.94 -0.21 -12.95
C ILE A 36 -6.58 0.79 -11.98
N SER A 37 -6.97 1.96 -12.50
CA SER A 37 -7.69 2.97 -11.71
C SER A 37 -9.03 2.44 -11.20
N ALA A 38 -9.79 1.74 -12.03
CA ALA A 38 -11.07 1.11 -11.65
C ALA A 38 -10.86 0.00 -10.62
N PHE A 39 -9.83 -0.83 -10.78
CA PHE A 39 -9.45 -1.86 -9.80
C PHE A 39 -9.16 -1.27 -8.42
N ILE A 40 -8.34 -0.22 -8.35
CA ILE A 40 -8.02 0.46 -7.09
C ILE A 40 -9.26 1.10 -6.49
N LYS A 41 -10.07 1.80 -7.30
CA LYS A 41 -11.27 2.50 -6.83
C LYS A 41 -12.35 1.55 -6.35
N SER A 42 -12.47 0.34 -6.92
CA SER A 42 -13.41 -0.67 -6.45
C SER A 42 -13.00 -1.24 -5.09
N MET A 43 -11.71 -1.50 -4.84
CA MET A 43 -11.22 -1.87 -3.51
C MET A 43 -11.48 -0.76 -2.48
N ARG A 44 -11.17 0.48 -2.83
CA ARG A 44 -11.42 1.68 -2.00
C ARG A 44 -12.91 1.87 -1.72
N GLY A 45 -13.75 1.66 -2.72
CA GLY A 45 -15.21 1.80 -2.65
C GLY A 45 -15.93 0.62 -1.99
N SER A 46 -15.20 -0.40 -1.54
CA SER A 46 -15.76 -1.60 -0.88
C SER A 46 -16.72 -2.42 -1.76
N ASP A 47 -16.41 -2.50 -3.06
CA ASP A 47 -17.14 -3.35 -4.01
C ASP A 47 -16.28 -4.56 -4.41
N PRO A 48 -16.48 -5.74 -3.78
CA PRO A 48 -15.68 -6.93 -4.06
C PRO A 48 -15.95 -7.51 -5.44
N ASP A 49 -17.17 -7.38 -5.98
CA ASP A 49 -17.52 -7.91 -7.30
C ASP A 49 -16.83 -7.11 -8.41
N ALA A 50 -16.89 -5.79 -8.35
CA ALA A 50 -16.14 -4.92 -9.25
C ALA A 50 -14.61 -5.14 -9.11
N THR A 51 -14.12 -5.36 -7.88
CA THR A 51 -12.71 -5.65 -7.61
C THR A 51 -12.24 -6.90 -8.34
N ILE A 52 -12.98 -8.02 -8.22
CA ILE A 52 -12.66 -9.27 -8.91
C ILE A 52 -12.75 -9.10 -10.43
N PHE A 53 -13.76 -8.38 -10.91
CA PHE A 53 -13.95 -8.14 -12.35
C PHE A 53 -12.76 -7.39 -12.96
N TYR A 54 -12.34 -6.28 -12.36
CA TYR A 54 -11.22 -5.49 -12.88
C TYR A 54 -9.88 -6.18 -12.69
N LEU A 55 -9.70 -7.00 -11.64
CA LEU A 55 -8.55 -7.89 -11.48
C LEU A 55 -8.47 -8.89 -12.64
N ALA A 56 -9.57 -9.60 -12.92
CA ALA A 56 -9.65 -10.56 -14.02
C ALA A 56 -9.39 -9.91 -15.38
N ARG A 57 -9.93 -8.71 -15.60
CA ARG A 57 -9.71 -7.92 -16.81
C ARG A 57 -8.24 -7.53 -16.98
N ALA A 58 -7.57 -7.12 -15.89
CA ALA A 58 -6.13 -6.81 -15.91
C ALA A 58 -5.28 -8.04 -16.24
N LEU A 59 -5.53 -9.16 -15.56
CA LEU A 59 -4.82 -10.43 -15.81
C LEU A 59 -5.02 -10.94 -17.24
N ASN A 60 -6.26 -10.89 -17.76
CA ASN A 60 -6.56 -11.28 -19.15
C ASN A 60 -5.87 -10.35 -20.17
N GLY A 61 -5.69 -9.08 -19.82
CA GLY A 61 -4.91 -8.11 -20.62
C GLY A 61 -3.40 -8.34 -20.56
N GLY A 62 -2.93 -9.30 -19.76
CA GLY A 62 -1.52 -9.65 -19.59
C GLY A 62 -0.76 -8.69 -18.67
N GLU A 63 -1.44 -8.07 -17.71
CA GLU A 63 -0.80 -7.30 -16.67
C GLU A 63 0.09 -8.18 -15.79
N ASP A 64 1.19 -7.62 -15.30
CA ASP A 64 2.09 -8.30 -14.39
C ASP A 64 1.39 -8.61 -13.05
N PRO A 65 1.25 -9.89 -12.64
CA PRO A 65 0.62 -10.26 -11.38
C PRO A 65 1.29 -9.61 -10.15
N VAL A 66 2.61 -9.43 -10.19
CA VAL A 66 3.37 -8.78 -9.09
C VAL A 66 3.05 -7.28 -9.03
N PHE A 67 2.84 -6.63 -10.17
CA PHE A 67 2.37 -5.25 -10.21
C PHE A 67 0.99 -5.11 -9.57
N LEU A 68 0.04 -6.01 -9.89
CA LEU A 68 -1.29 -6.02 -9.27
C LEU A 68 -1.21 -6.26 -7.76
N ALA A 69 -0.35 -7.19 -7.32
CA ALA A 69 -0.11 -7.41 -5.89
C ALA A 69 0.40 -6.16 -5.18
N ARG A 70 1.33 -5.41 -5.78
CA ARG A 70 1.80 -4.12 -5.23
C ARG A 70 0.66 -3.11 -5.08
N ARG A 71 -0.30 -3.07 -6.02
CA ARG A 71 -1.47 -2.19 -5.91
C ARG A 71 -2.37 -2.56 -4.75
N ILE A 72 -2.54 -3.87 -4.48
CA ILE A 72 -3.30 -4.37 -3.31
C ILE A 72 -2.60 -3.96 -2.01
N VAL A 73 -1.26 -4.11 -1.90
CA VAL A 73 -0.48 -3.70 -0.73
C VAL A 73 -0.64 -2.19 -0.46
N ILE A 74 -0.57 -1.36 -1.50
CA ILE A 74 -0.76 0.09 -1.36
C ILE A 74 -2.18 0.39 -0.86
N ALA A 75 -3.21 -0.20 -1.47
CA ALA A 75 -4.61 0.01 -1.05
C ALA A 75 -4.86 -0.46 0.39
N ALA A 76 -4.23 -1.56 0.82
CA ALA A 76 -4.30 -2.03 2.21
C ALA A 76 -3.74 -1.01 3.20
N ALA A 77 -2.63 -0.34 2.86
CA ALA A 77 -2.02 0.67 3.73
C ALA A 77 -2.72 2.04 3.64
N GLU A 78 -3.10 2.46 2.43
CA GLU A 78 -3.67 3.79 2.15
C GLU A 78 -5.13 3.89 2.55
N ASP A 79 -5.95 2.90 2.15
CA ASP A 79 -7.41 2.95 2.25
C ASP A 79 -7.97 2.20 3.46
N VAL A 80 -7.35 1.08 3.87
CA VAL A 80 -7.76 0.30 5.04
C VAL A 80 -7.01 0.78 6.29
N GLY A 81 -5.69 0.88 6.23
CA GLY A 81 -4.85 1.43 7.29
C GLY A 81 -5.16 0.86 8.67
N MET A 82 -5.34 1.75 9.65
CA MET A 82 -5.58 1.37 11.04
C MET A 82 -7.00 0.84 11.32
N ALA A 83 -7.92 0.89 10.38
CA ALA A 83 -9.24 0.26 10.55
C ALA A 83 -9.17 -1.27 10.55
N ASN A 84 -8.19 -1.85 9.84
CA ASN A 84 -7.86 -3.28 9.87
C ASN A 84 -6.38 -3.50 9.49
N PRO A 85 -5.44 -3.42 10.44
CA PRO A 85 -4.00 -3.59 10.16
C PRO A 85 -3.63 -4.94 9.52
N ASN A 86 -4.46 -5.99 9.71
CA ASN A 86 -4.25 -7.28 9.07
C ASN A 86 -4.35 -7.22 7.54
N ALA A 87 -5.01 -6.21 6.97
CA ALA A 87 -5.10 -6.06 5.53
C ALA A 87 -3.70 -5.91 4.89
N LEU A 88 -2.80 -5.18 5.53
CA LEU A 88 -1.42 -5.03 5.06
C LEU A 88 -0.64 -6.35 5.18
N VAL A 89 -0.86 -7.12 6.24
CA VAL A 89 -0.22 -8.44 6.44
C VAL A 89 -0.69 -9.41 5.34
N VAL A 90 -1.99 -9.52 5.12
CA VAL A 90 -2.58 -10.38 4.08
C VAL A 90 -2.07 -9.98 2.70
N ALA A 91 -2.11 -8.69 2.37
CA ALA A 91 -1.66 -8.18 1.07
C ALA A 91 -0.16 -8.44 0.84
N THR A 92 0.69 -8.27 1.87
CA THR A 92 2.13 -8.52 1.77
C THR A 92 2.43 -10.00 1.61
N SER A 93 1.76 -10.87 2.37
CA SER A 93 1.88 -12.33 2.24
C SER A 93 1.45 -12.80 0.85
N ALA A 94 0.34 -12.25 0.34
CA ALA A 94 -0.14 -12.52 -1.01
C ALA A 94 0.88 -12.11 -2.08
N MET A 95 1.50 -10.92 -1.94
CA MET A 95 2.53 -10.45 -2.88
C MET A 95 3.74 -11.40 -2.91
N GLN A 96 4.17 -11.90 -1.76
CA GLN A 96 5.26 -12.87 -1.67
C GLN A 96 4.87 -14.20 -2.35
N ALA A 97 3.68 -14.72 -2.05
CA ALA A 97 3.17 -15.96 -2.64
C ALA A 97 3.00 -15.87 -4.17
N VAL A 98 2.46 -14.76 -4.67
CA VAL A 98 2.33 -14.48 -6.11
C VAL A 98 3.69 -14.51 -6.80
N ASN A 99 4.71 -13.93 -6.19
CA ASN A 99 6.06 -13.91 -6.74
C ASN A 99 6.72 -15.29 -6.76
N MET A 100 6.39 -16.16 -5.78
CA MET A 100 6.96 -17.51 -5.67
C MET A 100 6.24 -18.53 -6.56
N ILE A 101 4.92 -18.42 -6.69
CA ILE A 101 4.06 -19.43 -7.34
C ILE A 101 3.88 -19.13 -8.82
N GLY A 102 3.64 -17.85 -9.17
CA GLY A 102 3.37 -17.45 -10.56
C GLY A 102 1.98 -17.86 -11.07
N MET A 103 1.74 -17.55 -12.34
CA MET A 103 0.49 -17.90 -13.03
C MET A 103 0.50 -19.38 -13.49
N PRO A 104 -0.66 -20.07 -13.52
CA PRO A 104 -2.02 -19.48 -13.39
C PRO A 104 -2.53 -19.38 -11.96
N GLU A 105 -1.90 -19.98 -10.95
CA GLU A 105 -2.41 -20.08 -9.57
C GLU A 105 -2.38 -18.73 -8.83
N ALA A 106 -1.45 -17.83 -9.17
CA ALA A 106 -1.34 -16.50 -8.58
C ALA A 106 -2.65 -15.68 -8.64
N ARG A 107 -3.54 -15.96 -9.62
CA ARG A 107 -4.86 -15.31 -9.72
C ARG A 107 -5.74 -15.55 -8.50
N ILE A 108 -5.63 -16.74 -7.87
CA ILE A 108 -6.41 -17.13 -6.71
C ILE A 108 -5.98 -16.30 -5.50
N ILE A 109 -4.65 -16.22 -5.29
CA ILE A 109 -4.02 -15.47 -4.20
C ILE A 109 -4.33 -13.96 -4.33
N LEU A 110 -4.22 -13.42 -5.55
CA LEU A 110 -4.57 -12.03 -5.83
C LEU A 110 -6.04 -11.74 -5.54
N SER A 111 -6.94 -12.63 -5.94
CA SER A 111 -8.38 -12.49 -5.70
C SER A 111 -8.69 -12.47 -4.21
N GLU A 112 -8.13 -13.40 -3.43
CA GLU A 112 -8.31 -13.46 -1.97
C GLU A 112 -7.87 -12.15 -1.30
N ALA A 113 -6.65 -11.69 -1.58
CA ALA A 113 -6.14 -10.47 -0.98
C ALA A 113 -6.93 -9.21 -1.40
N ALA A 114 -7.30 -9.11 -2.68
CA ALA A 114 -8.08 -7.99 -3.19
C ALA A 114 -9.49 -7.92 -2.55
N VAL A 115 -10.16 -9.06 -2.39
CA VAL A 115 -11.46 -9.15 -1.71
C VAL A 115 -11.31 -8.81 -0.23
N TYR A 116 -10.26 -9.31 0.44
CA TYR A 116 -10.01 -8.96 1.83
C TYR A 116 -9.87 -7.45 2.04
N VAL A 117 -9.11 -6.78 1.17
CA VAL A 117 -8.96 -5.31 1.19
C VAL A 117 -10.28 -4.61 0.88
N ALA A 118 -11.01 -5.07 -0.15
CA ALA A 118 -12.30 -4.49 -0.53
C ALA A 118 -13.34 -4.57 0.58
N THR A 119 -13.41 -5.70 1.30
CA THR A 119 -14.41 -5.93 2.35
C THR A 119 -14.01 -5.40 3.73
N SER A 120 -12.74 -4.98 3.92
CA SER A 120 -12.28 -4.39 5.17
C SER A 120 -12.89 -3.00 5.41
N LYS A 121 -13.09 -2.63 6.68
CA LYS A 121 -13.36 -1.24 7.07
C LYS A 121 -12.26 -0.32 6.54
N LYS A 122 -12.57 0.92 6.25
CA LYS A 122 -11.65 1.88 5.65
C LYS A 122 -11.25 2.98 6.61
N SER A 123 -9.96 3.32 6.61
CA SER A 123 -9.42 4.51 7.26
C SER A 123 -8.16 4.96 6.55
N ASN A 124 -8.12 6.19 6.09
CA ASN A 124 -6.94 6.82 5.53
C ASN A 124 -6.23 7.77 6.50
N SER A 125 -6.52 7.65 7.80
CA SER A 125 -6.01 8.55 8.85
C SER A 125 -4.49 8.65 8.88
N THR A 126 -3.77 7.53 8.69
CA THR A 126 -2.30 7.49 8.65
C THR A 126 -1.74 8.11 7.36
N TYR A 127 -2.38 7.86 6.21
CA TYR A 127 -2.04 8.48 4.94
C TYR A 127 -2.18 10.01 4.99
N LEU A 128 -3.30 10.50 5.51
CA LEU A 128 -3.50 11.94 5.71
C LEU A 128 -2.53 12.52 6.74
N GLY A 129 -2.20 11.75 7.78
CA GLY A 129 -1.25 12.15 8.81
C GLY A 129 0.15 12.41 8.26
N ILE A 130 0.70 11.44 7.54
CA ILE A 130 2.06 11.57 6.95
C ILE A 130 2.11 12.68 5.90
N ASN A 131 1.06 12.85 5.10
CA ASN A 131 1.03 13.91 4.10
C ASN A 131 1.05 15.31 4.74
N ARG A 132 0.25 15.53 5.80
CA ARG A 132 0.29 16.77 6.58
C ARG A 132 1.65 17.03 7.21
N ALA A 133 2.27 15.99 7.76
CA ALA A 133 3.60 16.12 8.37
C ALA A 133 4.66 16.49 7.33
N LEU A 134 4.62 15.85 6.15
CA LEU A 134 5.54 16.15 5.04
C LEU A 134 5.35 17.58 4.50
N GLU A 135 4.10 18.06 4.42
CA GLU A 135 3.79 19.43 4.02
C GLU A 135 4.39 20.45 5.01
N ASP A 136 4.22 20.20 6.31
CA ASP A 136 4.77 21.07 7.35
C ASP A 136 6.29 21.09 7.32
N VAL A 137 6.94 19.93 7.25
CA VAL A 137 8.41 19.82 7.16
C VAL A 137 8.97 20.52 5.94
N LYS A 138 8.24 20.50 4.82
CA LYS A 138 8.66 21.12 3.56
C LYS A 138 8.49 22.65 3.56
N ASN A 139 7.43 23.15 4.20
CA ASN A 139 6.97 24.53 4.02
C ASN A 139 7.14 25.42 5.25
N LYS A 140 7.44 24.84 6.42
CA LYS A 140 7.55 25.57 7.70
C LYS A 140 8.93 25.40 8.32
N ASP A 141 9.36 26.38 9.08
CA ASP A 141 10.43 26.21 10.05
C ASP A 141 9.89 25.41 11.25
N THR A 142 10.18 24.12 11.27
CA THR A 142 9.70 23.20 12.32
C THR A 142 10.50 23.28 13.63
N GLY A 143 11.57 24.07 13.66
CA GLY A 143 12.43 24.18 14.84
C GLY A 143 13.39 22.98 15.03
N THR A 144 14.05 22.94 16.17
CA THR A 144 15.01 21.89 16.52
C THR A 144 14.37 20.79 17.35
N ILE A 145 14.91 19.59 17.26
CA ILE A 145 14.50 18.46 18.12
C ILE A 145 14.73 18.83 19.59
N PRO A 146 13.77 18.56 20.50
CA PRO A 146 13.94 18.80 21.93
C PRO A 146 15.18 18.07 22.49
N MET A 147 15.96 18.77 23.33
CA MET A 147 17.26 18.29 23.82
C MET A 147 17.16 16.94 24.56
N HIS A 148 16.11 16.76 25.38
CA HIS A 148 15.94 15.55 26.19
C HIS A 148 15.69 14.28 25.38
N ILE A 149 15.22 14.36 24.12
CA ILE A 149 15.03 13.19 23.24
C ILE A 149 16.15 13.00 22.22
N ARG A 150 17.23 13.81 22.30
CA ARG A 150 18.40 13.59 21.47
C ARG A 150 19.34 12.55 22.10
N ASN A 151 19.97 11.73 21.26
CA ASN A 151 20.98 10.81 21.74
C ASN A 151 22.27 11.56 22.10
N ALA A 152 22.89 11.13 23.20
CA ALA A 152 24.20 11.59 23.64
C ALA A 152 25.21 10.44 23.56
N PRO A 153 25.75 10.12 22.35
CA PRO A 153 26.68 9.00 22.18
C PRO A 153 28.06 9.24 22.81
N LEU A 154 28.35 10.46 23.27
CA LEU A 154 29.60 10.86 23.93
C LEU A 154 29.29 11.60 25.23
N ASP A 155 30.07 11.35 26.27
CA ASP A 155 29.93 12.01 27.59
C ASP A 155 29.93 13.55 27.50
N ALA A 156 30.67 14.11 26.53
CA ALA A 156 30.70 15.54 26.26
C ALA A 156 29.30 16.07 25.85
N MET A 157 28.50 15.27 25.13
CA MET A 157 27.16 15.65 24.67
C MET A 157 26.15 15.64 25.82
N GLU A 158 26.27 14.72 26.80
CA GLU A 158 25.47 14.78 28.02
C GLU A 158 25.73 16.08 28.82
N ASN A 159 26.99 16.50 28.89
CA ASN A 159 27.35 17.78 29.52
C ASN A 159 26.74 18.99 28.79
N ASP A 160 26.51 18.87 27.49
CA ASP A 160 25.81 19.87 26.66
C ASP A 160 24.26 19.77 26.76
N GLY A 161 23.73 18.87 27.60
CA GLY A 161 22.28 18.71 27.85
C GLY A 161 21.55 17.74 26.95
N TYR A 162 22.25 17.00 26.09
CA TYR A 162 21.64 15.97 25.22
C TYR A 162 21.15 14.80 26.08
N GLY A 163 19.90 14.41 25.90
CA GLY A 163 19.26 13.31 26.65
C GLY A 163 18.91 13.62 28.09
N VAL A 164 19.33 14.76 28.62
CA VAL A 164 19.10 15.14 30.02
C VAL A 164 17.61 15.40 30.24
N GLY A 165 17.03 14.74 31.27
CA GLY A 165 15.61 14.85 31.61
C GLY A 165 14.66 13.99 30.78
N TYR A 166 15.18 13.11 29.94
CA TYR A 166 14.33 12.13 29.23
C TYR A 166 13.67 11.18 30.25
N LYS A 167 12.35 11.06 30.14
CA LYS A 167 11.56 10.15 30.95
C LYS A 167 11.36 8.87 30.15
N TYR A 168 11.96 7.76 30.60
CA TYR A 168 11.81 6.48 29.90
C TYR A 168 10.41 5.89 30.18
N PRO A 169 9.54 5.72 29.15
CA PRO A 169 8.15 5.34 29.38
C PRO A 169 7.96 4.02 30.13
N HIS A 170 8.88 3.05 29.96
CA HIS A 170 8.76 1.76 30.64
C HIS A 170 8.96 1.82 32.16
N ASP A 171 9.50 2.90 32.70
CA ASP A 171 9.63 3.12 34.15
C ASP A 171 8.32 3.67 34.77
N TYR A 172 7.28 3.92 33.95
CA TYR A 172 6.02 4.52 34.37
C TYR A 172 4.84 3.55 34.18
N PRO A 173 3.78 3.67 35.04
CA PRO A 173 2.58 2.85 34.92
C PRO A 173 1.95 2.92 33.52
N GLY A 174 1.61 1.72 32.97
CA GLY A 174 1.04 1.62 31.63
C GLY A 174 1.98 2.02 30.50
N HIS A 175 3.30 2.13 30.78
CA HIS A 175 4.34 2.51 29.84
C HIS A 175 4.05 3.85 29.14
N ARG A 176 3.46 4.79 29.87
CA ARG A 176 3.11 6.14 29.38
C ARG A 176 3.57 7.20 30.38
N VAL A 177 4.13 8.27 29.83
CA VAL A 177 4.55 9.44 30.61
C VAL A 177 4.37 10.69 29.76
N GLU A 178 3.90 11.75 30.38
CA GLU A 178 3.79 13.05 29.72
C GLU A 178 5.17 13.69 29.60
N GLN A 179 5.58 13.90 28.36
CA GLN A 179 6.74 14.70 27.98
C GLN A 179 6.56 15.22 26.55
N GLN A 180 7.31 16.26 26.23
CA GLN A 180 7.28 16.86 24.91
C GLN A 180 8.10 16.00 23.92
N TYR A 181 7.51 15.61 22.78
CA TYR A 181 8.18 14.90 21.69
C TYR A 181 8.36 15.76 20.44
N LEU A 182 7.44 16.68 20.18
CA LEU A 182 7.54 17.58 19.04
C LEU A 182 8.45 18.79 19.37
N PRO A 183 9.12 19.37 18.36
CA PRO A 183 9.81 20.64 18.48
C PRO A 183 8.90 21.75 19.03
N ASP A 184 9.46 22.74 19.74
CA ASP A 184 8.70 23.84 20.33
C ASP A 184 7.73 24.51 19.37
N LYS A 185 8.17 24.72 18.12
CA LYS A 185 7.34 25.34 17.07
C LYS A 185 6.17 24.47 16.61
N MET A 186 6.20 23.18 16.93
CA MET A 186 5.21 22.19 16.49
C MET A 186 4.35 21.65 17.63
N VAL A 187 4.55 22.15 18.86
CA VAL A 187 3.75 21.75 20.02
C VAL A 187 2.26 22.02 19.76
N GLY A 188 1.42 21.02 20.06
CA GLY A 188 -0.02 21.09 19.82
C GLY A 188 -0.49 20.68 18.42
N THR A 189 0.43 20.50 17.46
CA THR A 189 0.07 19.97 16.14
C THR A 189 -0.35 18.52 16.24
N LYS A 190 -1.45 18.16 15.57
CA LYS A 190 -1.96 16.78 15.46
C LYS A 190 -1.89 16.30 14.03
N TYR A 191 -1.03 15.34 13.78
CA TYR A 191 -0.92 14.67 12.47
C TYR A 191 -1.81 13.44 12.37
N TYR A 192 -1.77 12.56 13.37
CA TYR A 192 -2.65 11.42 13.44
C TYR A 192 -3.97 11.81 14.10
N ILE A 193 -5.05 11.76 13.32
CA ILE A 193 -6.41 11.97 13.78
C ILE A 193 -7.14 10.65 13.57
N LYS A 194 -7.49 9.99 14.69
CA LYS A 194 -8.27 8.75 14.65
C LYS A 194 -9.65 9.08 14.09
N ASP A 195 -10.11 8.30 13.13
CA ASP A 195 -11.48 8.36 12.64
C ASP A 195 -12.39 7.32 13.32
N ASP A 196 -13.70 7.46 13.12
CA ASP A 196 -14.72 6.63 13.81
C ASP A 196 -14.73 5.16 13.35
N THR A 197 -14.02 4.83 12.27
CA THR A 197 -13.92 3.46 11.76
C THR A 197 -12.86 2.62 12.49
N ILE A 198 -11.99 3.27 13.26
CA ILE A 198 -10.93 2.62 14.04
C ILE A 198 -11.46 2.29 15.42
N GLU A 199 -11.55 1.01 15.75
CA GLU A 199 -11.97 0.55 17.08
C GLU A 199 -10.96 0.96 18.17
N ALA A 200 -11.44 1.10 19.41
CA ALA A 200 -10.66 1.54 20.56
C ALA A 200 -9.63 0.49 21.02
#